data_f5b53d74f9d69bca5cc7ece6d7853f72
#
_entry.id   f5b53d74f9d69bca5cc7ece6d7853f72
#
_cell.length_a   1.000
_cell.length_b   1.000
_cell.length_c   1.000
_cell.angle_alpha   90.00
_cell.angle_beta   90.00
_cell.angle_gamma   90.00
#
_symmetry.space_group_name_H-M   'P 1'
#
loop_
_entity.id
_entity.type
_entity.pdbx_description
1 polymer ?
#
loop_
_entity_poly.entity_id
_entity_poly.type
_entity_poly.pdbx_seq_one_letter_code
_entity_poly.pdbx_strand_id
1 'polypeptide(L)'
;MNKVENSFLNKNQFGKDFLWGVSTAAFQIEGAHDSDGKGSSIWDVFTSQKGKIKNGHHALTACDFYNSYQDDIDLIRELNIPNFRFSISWPRIMPTGIHPVNKAGIDYYNKIIDSLLAQGIEPWITLYHWDLPQALELKGGWTNRESVSWFSEYVSVLGRPDTSLSICCLTEMFR
;
A
#
# COMPACT_ATOMS: atom_id res chain seq x y z
N MET A 1 7.72 -0.36 -48.57
CA MET A 1 7.15 -0.87 -47.28
C MET A 1 8.28 -0.85 -46.23
N ASN A 2 8.33 0.20 -45.43
CA ASN A 2 9.32 0.26 -44.36
C ASN A 2 8.93 -0.74 -43.27
N LYS A 3 9.80 -1.73 -43.01
CA LYS A 3 9.69 -2.58 -41.84
C LYS A 3 9.88 -1.65 -40.62
N VAL A 4 8.83 -1.48 -39.81
CA VAL A 4 8.97 -0.96 -38.49
C VAL A 4 9.76 -2.03 -37.71
N GLU A 5 11.05 -1.81 -37.51
CA GLU A 5 11.82 -2.61 -36.56
C GLU A 5 11.23 -2.36 -35.18
N ASN A 6 10.53 -3.35 -34.67
CA ASN A 6 10.14 -3.38 -33.25
C ASN A 6 11.42 -3.48 -32.43
N SER A 7 12.03 -2.33 -32.13
CA SER A 7 13.11 -2.27 -31.15
C SER A 7 12.48 -2.47 -29.77
N PHE A 8 12.44 -3.71 -29.29
CA PHE A 8 12.10 -3.99 -27.89
C PHE A 8 13.13 -3.28 -27.02
N LEU A 9 12.63 -2.47 -26.06
CA LEU A 9 13.45 -1.84 -25.05
C LEU A 9 14.20 -2.94 -24.28
N ASN A 10 15.52 -2.81 -24.21
CA ASN A 10 16.37 -3.74 -23.51
C ASN A 10 16.81 -3.11 -22.17
N LYS A 11 16.80 -3.87 -21.09
CA LYS A 11 17.24 -3.44 -19.75
C LYS A 11 18.59 -2.72 -19.77
N ASN A 12 19.52 -3.15 -20.61
CA ASN A 12 20.87 -2.56 -20.73
C ASN A 12 20.89 -1.12 -21.29
N GLN A 13 19.78 -0.64 -21.86
CA GLN A 13 19.66 0.73 -22.40
C GLN A 13 19.42 1.78 -21.30
N PHE A 14 19.07 1.36 -20.07
CA PHE A 14 18.71 2.25 -18.97
C PHE A 14 19.88 2.58 -18.02
N GLY A 15 21.07 2.02 -18.26
CA GLY A 15 22.21 2.24 -17.38
C GLY A 15 22.22 1.33 -16.13
N LYS A 16 23.36 1.28 -15.45
CA LYS A 16 23.59 0.34 -14.34
C LYS A 16 22.85 0.72 -13.07
N ASP A 17 22.61 2.01 -12.87
CA ASP A 17 21.99 2.55 -11.65
C ASP A 17 20.47 2.69 -11.76
N PHE A 18 19.87 2.22 -12.87
CA PHE A 18 18.43 2.25 -13.06
C PHE A 18 17.75 1.16 -12.24
N LEU A 19 16.87 1.56 -11.32
CA LEU A 19 16.13 0.64 -10.45
C LEU A 19 14.84 0.17 -11.12
N TRP A 20 14.73 -1.12 -11.33
CA TRP A 20 13.52 -1.76 -11.81
C TRP A 20 12.67 -2.23 -10.64
N GLY A 21 11.34 -2.09 -10.76
CA GLY A 21 10.42 -2.54 -9.72
C GLY A 21 8.99 -2.60 -10.22
N VAL A 22 8.14 -3.16 -9.38
CA VAL A 22 6.69 -3.14 -9.53
C VAL A 22 6.07 -2.37 -8.38
N SER A 23 4.85 -1.84 -8.60
CA SER A 23 4.19 -0.98 -7.62
C SER A 23 2.72 -1.34 -7.50
N THR A 24 2.23 -1.32 -6.26
CA THR A 24 0.83 -1.53 -5.90
C THR A 24 0.36 -0.52 -4.85
N ALA A 25 -0.93 -0.55 -4.52
CA ALA A 25 -1.50 0.21 -3.41
C ALA A 25 -2.47 -0.67 -2.61
N ALA A 26 -2.47 -0.50 -1.29
CA ALA A 26 -3.22 -1.34 -0.36
C ALA A 26 -4.69 -1.52 -0.76
N PHE A 27 -5.42 -0.43 -0.96
CA PHE A 27 -6.84 -0.48 -1.34
C PHE A 27 -7.09 -1.25 -2.65
N GLN A 28 -6.13 -1.21 -3.59
CA GLN A 28 -6.29 -1.82 -4.91
C GLN A 28 -6.10 -3.34 -4.90
N ILE A 29 -5.31 -3.88 -3.97
CA ILE A 29 -4.92 -5.29 -4.02
C ILE A 29 -5.28 -6.10 -2.78
N GLU A 30 -5.30 -5.51 -1.58
CA GLU A 30 -5.38 -6.27 -0.34
C GLU A 30 -6.68 -7.05 -0.19
N GLY A 31 -7.83 -6.45 -0.44
CA GLY A 31 -9.10 -7.01 -0.01
C GLY A 31 -9.21 -7.06 1.52
N ALA A 32 -9.83 -8.11 2.05
CA ALA A 32 -9.98 -8.34 3.49
C ALA A 32 -10.41 -7.06 4.25
N HIS A 33 -11.43 -6.38 3.70
CA HIS A 33 -11.81 -5.02 4.06
C HIS A 33 -12.29 -4.84 5.51
N ASP A 34 -12.74 -5.91 6.13
CA ASP A 34 -13.26 -5.97 7.51
C ASP A 34 -12.52 -7.00 8.40
N SER A 35 -11.42 -7.57 7.89
CA SER A 35 -10.67 -8.61 8.61
C SER A 35 -9.70 -8.02 9.62
N ASP A 36 -9.48 -8.77 10.71
CA ASP A 36 -8.48 -8.50 11.73
C ASP A 36 -8.51 -7.06 12.30
N GLY A 37 -9.73 -6.52 12.44
CA GLY A 37 -9.96 -5.21 13.05
C GLY A 37 -9.63 -4.01 12.16
N LYS A 38 -9.47 -4.20 10.84
CA LYS A 38 -9.33 -3.09 9.90
C LYS A 38 -10.54 -2.15 9.96
N GLY A 39 -10.29 -0.85 10.06
CA GLY A 39 -11.33 0.18 9.92
C GLY A 39 -11.68 0.46 8.46
N SER A 40 -12.82 1.11 8.23
CA SER A 40 -13.22 1.55 6.89
C SER A 40 -12.39 2.74 6.43
N SER A 41 -11.96 2.71 5.17
CA SER A 41 -11.40 3.86 4.46
C SER A 41 -12.48 4.68 3.76
N ILE A 42 -12.13 5.89 3.33
CA ILE A 42 -13.01 6.72 2.48
C ILE A 42 -13.41 5.99 1.19
N TRP A 43 -12.52 5.16 0.64
CA TRP A 43 -12.79 4.38 -0.57
C TRP A 43 -13.75 3.23 -0.32
N ASP A 44 -13.68 2.55 0.85
CA ASP A 44 -14.65 1.51 1.22
C ASP A 44 -16.07 2.11 1.25
N VAL A 45 -16.22 3.28 1.87
CA VAL A 45 -17.50 3.99 1.95
C VAL A 45 -17.94 4.53 0.59
N PHE A 46 -17.05 5.13 -0.18
CA PHE A 46 -17.39 5.69 -1.51
C PHE A 46 -17.84 4.61 -2.48
N THR A 47 -17.11 3.49 -2.55
CA THR A 47 -17.43 2.40 -3.49
C THR A 47 -18.70 1.62 -3.11
N SER A 48 -19.10 1.64 -1.83
CA SER A 48 -20.37 1.03 -1.37
C SER A 48 -21.61 1.83 -1.76
N GLN A 49 -21.46 3.12 -2.11
CA GLN A 49 -22.59 3.97 -2.46
C GLN A 49 -23.13 3.64 -3.85
N LYS A 50 -24.45 3.40 -3.94
CA LYS A 50 -25.12 3.08 -5.20
C LYS A 50 -24.89 4.17 -6.27
N GLY A 51 -24.43 3.77 -7.44
CA GLY A 51 -24.26 4.65 -8.59
C GLY A 51 -22.93 5.45 -8.62
N LYS A 52 -22.08 5.34 -7.61
CA LYS A 52 -20.77 6.00 -7.59
C LYS A 52 -19.74 5.28 -8.46
N ILE A 53 -19.81 3.96 -8.51
CA ILE A 53 -18.90 3.14 -9.33
C ILE A 53 -19.71 2.44 -10.41
N LYS A 54 -19.20 2.47 -11.65
CA LYS A 54 -19.80 1.77 -12.79
C LYS A 54 -19.95 0.28 -12.48
N ASN A 55 -21.12 -0.27 -12.72
CA ASN A 55 -21.47 -1.66 -12.45
C ASN A 55 -21.40 -2.10 -10.96
N GLY A 56 -21.22 -1.15 -10.03
CA GLY A 56 -21.09 -1.47 -8.60
C GLY A 56 -19.82 -2.23 -8.23
N HIS A 57 -18.74 -2.09 -9.02
CA HIS A 57 -17.46 -2.71 -8.69
C HIS A 57 -16.92 -2.14 -7.38
N HIS A 58 -16.28 -2.98 -6.59
CA HIS A 58 -15.70 -2.64 -5.28
C HIS A 58 -14.41 -3.41 -5.04
N ALA A 59 -13.66 -3.01 -4.02
CA ALA A 59 -12.40 -3.64 -3.64
C ALA A 59 -12.49 -4.50 -2.37
N LEU A 60 -13.67 -5.03 -2.02
CA LEU A 60 -13.87 -5.82 -0.80
C LEU A 60 -12.97 -7.07 -0.76
N THR A 61 -12.78 -7.70 -1.91
CA THR A 61 -11.85 -8.82 -2.11
C THR A 61 -10.60 -8.36 -2.86
N ALA A 62 -10.75 -7.44 -3.81
CA ALA A 62 -9.66 -6.97 -4.71
C ALA A 62 -8.91 -8.13 -5.37
N CYS A 63 -7.57 -8.15 -5.25
CA CYS A 63 -6.73 -9.29 -5.68
C CYS A 63 -6.51 -10.31 -4.56
N ASP A 64 -7.11 -10.10 -3.40
CA ASP A 64 -6.96 -10.93 -2.20
C ASP A 64 -5.51 -11.05 -1.70
N PHE A 65 -4.71 -10.00 -1.93
CA PHE A 65 -3.30 -9.97 -1.52
C PHE A 65 -3.13 -10.19 -0.01
N TYR A 66 -4.12 -9.80 0.79
CA TYR A 66 -4.10 -10.02 2.24
C TYR A 66 -3.87 -11.50 2.59
N ASN A 67 -4.50 -12.41 1.86
CA ASN A 67 -4.42 -13.85 2.09
C ASN A 67 -3.34 -14.52 1.22
N SER A 68 -3.04 -13.97 0.04
CA SER A 68 -2.17 -14.59 -0.98
C SER A 68 -0.82 -13.90 -1.18
N TYR A 69 -0.44 -12.95 -0.31
CA TYR A 69 0.78 -12.15 -0.48
C TYR A 69 2.05 -13.00 -0.69
N GLN A 70 2.11 -14.20 -0.11
CA GLN A 70 3.28 -15.06 -0.26
C GLN A 70 3.44 -15.57 -1.69
N ASP A 71 2.34 -15.98 -2.33
CA ASP A 71 2.33 -16.45 -3.72
C ASP A 71 2.71 -15.32 -4.67
N ASP A 72 2.20 -14.10 -4.41
CA ASP A 72 2.53 -12.91 -5.21
C ASP A 72 4.00 -12.49 -5.05
N ILE A 73 4.56 -12.58 -3.84
CA ILE A 73 5.99 -12.32 -3.60
C ILE A 73 6.87 -13.38 -4.29
N ASP A 74 6.47 -14.63 -4.25
CA ASP A 74 7.17 -15.72 -4.96
C ASP A 74 7.17 -15.46 -6.47
N LEU A 75 6.07 -14.97 -7.03
CA LEU A 75 5.98 -14.58 -8.44
C LEU A 75 6.91 -13.39 -8.77
N ILE A 76 6.99 -12.37 -7.91
CA ILE A 76 7.92 -11.24 -8.07
C ILE A 76 9.37 -11.73 -8.13
N ARG A 77 9.74 -12.67 -7.26
CA ARG A 77 11.05 -13.32 -7.25
C ARG A 77 11.31 -14.10 -8.55
N GLU A 78 10.35 -14.91 -9.00
CA GLU A 78 10.47 -15.70 -10.23
C GLU A 78 10.67 -14.81 -11.47
N LEU A 79 10.04 -13.64 -11.49
CA LEU A 79 10.22 -12.63 -12.53
C LEU A 79 11.54 -11.85 -12.41
N ASN A 80 12.37 -12.14 -11.38
CA ASN A 80 13.63 -11.44 -11.09
C ASN A 80 13.44 -9.92 -10.97
N ILE A 81 12.38 -9.47 -10.30
CA ILE A 81 12.08 -8.07 -10.03
C ILE A 81 12.71 -7.70 -8.68
N PRO A 82 13.69 -6.77 -8.63
CA PRO A 82 14.46 -6.52 -7.42
C PRO A 82 13.78 -5.59 -6.42
N ASN A 83 12.77 -4.82 -6.82
CA ASN A 83 12.14 -3.82 -5.96
C ASN A 83 10.62 -3.95 -6.02
N PHE A 84 9.97 -3.89 -4.86
CA PHE A 84 8.51 -3.89 -4.75
C PHE A 84 8.03 -2.69 -3.93
N ARG A 85 7.31 -1.76 -4.57
CA ARG A 85 6.66 -0.65 -3.89
C ARG A 85 5.22 -1.01 -3.57
N PHE A 86 4.85 -0.88 -2.30
CA PHE A 86 3.47 -1.06 -1.84
C PHE A 86 3.10 -0.01 -0.80
N SER A 87 1.82 0.20 -0.57
CA SER A 87 1.38 1.11 0.49
C SER A 87 0.87 0.35 1.71
N ILE A 88 0.98 1.01 2.86
CA ILE A 88 0.35 0.57 4.11
C ILE A 88 -1.03 1.19 4.19
N SER A 89 -2.04 0.38 4.50
CA SER A 89 -3.40 0.87 4.75
C SER A 89 -3.47 1.48 6.16
N TRP A 90 -3.61 2.80 6.23
CA TRP A 90 -3.77 3.50 7.50
C TRP A 90 -4.91 2.93 8.36
N PRO A 91 -6.13 2.68 7.83
CA PRO A 91 -7.21 2.09 8.64
C PRO A 91 -6.95 0.64 9.08
N ARG A 92 -5.95 -0.06 8.51
CA ARG A 92 -5.53 -1.37 9.02
C ARG A 92 -4.61 -1.24 10.23
N ILE A 93 -3.79 -0.19 10.28
CA ILE A 93 -2.88 0.12 11.40
C ILE A 93 -3.62 0.82 12.54
N MET A 94 -4.43 1.81 12.20
CA MET A 94 -5.20 2.61 13.16
C MET A 94 -6.65 2.73 12.65
N PRO A 95 -7.55 1.83 13.08
CA PRO A 95 -8.89 1.70 12.50
C PRO A 95 -9.75 2.98 12.51
N THR A 96 -9.53 3.84 13.51
CA THR A 96 -10.18 5.16 13.62
C THR A 96 -9.29 6.32 13.17
N GLY A 97 -8.10 5.99 12.66
CA GLY A 97 -7.07 6.96 12.24
C GLY A 97 -6.18 7.49 13.35
N ILE A 98 -6.52 7.23 14.61
CA ILE A 98 -5.78 7.56 15.83
C ILE A 98 -5.75 6.32 16.74
N HIS A 99 -5.04 6.40 17.89
CA HIS A 99 -5.05 5.29 18.85
C HIS A 99 -6.47 4.78 19.17
N PRO A 100 -6.63 3.45 19.45
CA PRO A 100 -5.56 2.45 19.63
C PRO A 100 -4.99 1.93 18.30
N VAL A 101 -3.74 1.46 18.37
CA VAL A 101 -3.07 0.76 17.24
C VAL A 101 -3.59 -0.66 17.13
N ASN A 102 -3.84 -1.11 15.92
CA ASN A 102 -4.20 -2.48 15.62
C ASN A 102 -2.94 -3.34 15.41
N LYS A 103 -2.62 -4.16 16.40
CA LYS A 103 -1.45 -5.02 16.35
C LYS A 103 -1.48 -6.02 15.17
N ALA A 104 -2.65 -6.57 14.85
CA ALA A 104 -2.77 -7.50 13.73
C ALA A 104 -2.39 -6.85 12.39
N GLY A 105 -2.72 -5.57 12.20
CA GLY A 105 -2.29 -4.81 11.04
C GLY A 105 -0.77 -4.62 10.98
N ILE A 106 -0.12 -4.30 12.09
CA ILE A 106 1.34 -4.20 12.17
C ILE A 106 1.98 -5.55 11.84
N ASP A 107 1.51 -6.64 12.47
CA ASP A 107 2.05 -7.99 12.27
C ASP A 107 1.91 -8.44 10.81
N TYR A 108 0.82 -8.06 10.12
CA TYR A 108 0.62 -8.34 8.71
C TYR A 108 1.70 -7.70 7.83
N TYR A 109 1.94 -6.39 7.98
CA TYR A 109 2.97 -5.73 7.16
C TYR A 109 4.38 -6.16 7.51
N ASN A 110 4.68 -6.47 8.76
CA ASN A 110 5.96 -7.06 9.13
C ASN A 110 6.21 -8.38 8.39
N LYS A 111 5.20 -9.27 8.30
CA LYS A 111 5.32 -10.54 7.56
C LYS A 111 5.60 -10.31 6.07
N ILE A 112 4.97 -9.32 5.43
CA ILE A 112 5.23 -8.97 4.03
C ILE A 112 6.67 -8.51 3.86
N ILE A 113 7.14 -7.60 4.70
CA ILE A 113 8.50 -7.05 4.64
C ILE A 113 9.53 -8.15 4.85
N ASP A 114 9.35 -8.96 5.90
CA ASP A 114 10.25 -10.08 6.20
C ASP A 114 10.32 -11.08 5.03
N SER A 115 9.17 -11.37 4.40
CA SER A 115 9.10 -12.25 3.23
C SER A 115 9.83 -11.66 2.02
N LEU A 116 9.68 -10.37 1.74
CA LEU A 116 10.37 -9.67 0.66
C LEU A 116 11.89 -9.71 0.88
N LEU A 117 12.33 -9.32 2.07
CA LEU A 117 13.76 -9.29 2.42
C LEU A 117 14.39 -10.70 2.38
N ALA A 118 13.68 -11.72 2.86
CA ALA A 118 14.13 -13.11 2.79
C ALA A 118 14.34 -13.60 1.35
N GLN A 119 13.63 -13.01 0.40
CA GLN A 119 13.75 -13.34 -1.03
C GLN A 119 14.65 -12.37 -1.81
N GLY A 120 15.32 -11.43 -1.13
CA GLY A 120 16.21 -10.46 -1.75
C GLY A 120 15.50 -9.38 -2.57
N ILE A 121 14.21 -9.13 -2.28
CA ILE A 121 13.41 -8.07 -2.90
C ILE A 121 13.41 -6.87 -1.96
N GLU A 122 13.83 -5.69 -2.45
CA GLU A 122 13.85 -4.46 -1.68
C GLU A 122 12.44 -3.87 -1.53
N PRO A 123 11.92 -3.73 -0.29
CA PRO A 123 10.60 -3.15 -0.06
C PRO A 123 10.66 -1.61 -0.10
N TRP A 124 9.79 -0.99 -0.91
CA TRP A 124 9.59 0.45 -0.98
C TRP A 124 8.23 0.79 -0.40
N ILE A 125 8.20 1.33 0.81
CA ILE A 125 6.98 1.52 1.57
C ILE A 125 6.41 2.91 1.36
N THR A 126 5.15 2.97 0.90
CA THR A 126 4.34 4.18 0.83
C THR A 126 3.44 4.24 2.06
N LEU A 127 3.60 5.27 2.89
CA LEU A 127 2.85 5.37 4.15
C LEU A 127 1.36 5.65 3.94
N TYR A 128 1.00 6.37 2.89
CA TYR A 128 -0.38 6.72 2.58
C TYR A 128 -0.62 6.73 1.07
N HIS A 129 -1.65 6.02 0.62
CA HIS A 129 -2.06 6.01 -0.78
C HIS A 129 -3.58 6.17 -0.91
N TRP A 130 -4.08 7.29 -0.39
CA TRP A 130 -5.44 7.81 -0.54
C TRP A 130 -6.55 7.03 0.18
N ASP A 131 -6.20 6.15 1.07
CA ASP A 131 -7.11 5.32 1.88
C ASP A 131 -7.27 5.89 3.31
N LEU A 132 -7.60 7.19 3.40
CA LEU A 132 -7.83 7.86 4.68
C LEU A 132 -8.89 7.10 5.50
N PRO A 133 -8.66 6.87 6.80
CA PRO A 133 -9.69 6.34 7.67
C PRO A 133 -10.97 7.17 7.62
N GLN A 134 -12.11 6.54 7.40
CA GLN A 134 -13.40 7.22 7.30
C GLN A 134 -13.73 8.04 8.56
N ALA A 135 -13.28 7.58 9.72
CA ALA A 135 -13.47 8.31 10.99
C ALA A 135 -12.75 9.67 11.01
N LEU A 136 -11.64 9.82 10.29
CA LEU A 136 -10.95 11.11 10.13
C LEU A 136 -11.64 11.98 9.07
N GLU A 137 -12.15 11.39 8.00
CA GLU A 137 -12.93 12.09 7.00
C GLU A 137 -14.17 12.76 7.60
N LEU A 138 -14.87 12.06 8.48
CA LEU A 138 -16.04 12.62 9.22
C LEU A 138 -15.68 13.79 10.13
N LYS A 139 -14.39 13.96 10.47
CA LYS A 139 -13.87 15.11 11.21
C LYS A 139 -13.35 16.24 10.31
N GLY A 140 -13.54 16.13 8.98
CA GLY A 140 -13.09 17.11 7.99
C GLY A 140 -11.83 16.69 7.22
N GLY A 141 -11.29 15.49 7.47
CA GLY A 141 -10.20 14.89 6.70
C GLY A 141 -8.98 15.82 6.59
N TRP A 142 -8.38 15.89 5.42
CA TRP A 142 -7.19 16.73 5.17
C TRP A 142 -7.44 18.23 5.26
N THR A 143 -8.68 18.68 5.25
CA THR A 143 -9.01 20.11 5.43
C THR A 143 -9.04 20.52 6.91
N ASN A 144 -9.08 19.57 7.83
CA ASN A 144 -8.97 19.83 9.26
C ASN A 144 -7.50 20.04 9.65
N ARG A 145 -7.20 21.10 10.39
CA ARG A 145 -5.85 21.41 10.85
C ARG A 145 -5.22 20.30 11.70
N GLU A 146 -6.02 19.52 12.41
CA GLU A 146 -5.57 18.37 13.20
C GLU A 146 -5.01 17.22 12.35
N SER A 147 -5.24 17.22 11.04
CA SER A 147 -4.71 16.19 10.12
C SER A 147 -3.19 16.06 10.20
N VAL A 148 -2.49 17.15 10.47
CA VAL A 148 -1.02 17.15 10.70
C VAL A 148 -0.67 16.29 11.93
N SER A 149 -1.41 16.45 13.02
CA SER A 149 -1.21 15.68 14.25
C SER A 149 -1.55 14.20 14.04
N TRP A 150 -2.69 13.91 13.39
CA TRP A 150 -3.11 12.53 13.10
C TRP A 150 -2.09 11.79 12.23
N PHE A 151 -1.59 12.44 11.18
CA PHE A 151 -0.59 11.84 10.30
C PHE A 151 0.76 11.66 11.00
N SER A 152 1.18 12.64 11.81
CA SER A 152 2.40 12.55 12.60
C SER A 152 2.35 11.36 13.59
N GLU A 153 1.22 11.17 14.27
CA GLU A 153 0.98 10.05 15.17
C GLU A 153 1.06 8.71 14.43
N TYR A 154 0.38 8.59 13.27
CA TYR A 154 0.43 7.41 12.42
C TYR A 154 1.86 7.07 11.98
N VAL A 155 2.62 8.05 11.48
CA VAL A 155 4.02 7.87 11.08
C VAL A 155 4.88 7.43 12.25
N SER A 156 4.66 8.00 13.44
CA SER A 156 5.42 7.63 14.65
C SER A 156 5.19 6.18 15.09
N VAL A 157 4.00 5.63 14.84
CA VAL A 157 3.69 4.21 15.08
C VAL A 157 4.48 3.30 14.16
N LEU A 158 4.60 3.68 12.89
CA LEU A 158 5.31 2.89 11.88
C LEU A 158 6.85 2.99 12.01
N GLY A 159 7.37 4.08 12.55
CA GLY A 159 8.82 4.32 12.71
C GLY A 159 9.42 3.77 14.01
N ARG A 160 8.72 2.95 14.77
CA ARG A 160 9.25 2.39 16.02
C ARG A 160 10.27 1.27 15.77
N PRO A 161 11.30 1.12 16.63
CA PRO A 161 12.33 0.09 16.48
C PRO A 161 11.83 -1.36 16.56
N ASP A 162 10.63 -1.57 17.09
CA ASP A 162 9.94 -2.85 17.19
C ASP A 162 9.09 -3.19 15.95
N THR A 163 9.01 -2.26 15.01
CA THR A 163 8.49 -2.52 13.67
C THR A 163 9.66 -2.72 12.72
N SER A 164 9.70 -3.82 11.97
CA SER A 164 10.74 -4.10 10.95
C SER A 164 10.66 -3.14 9.75
N LEU A 165 9.91 -2.05 9.89
CA LEU A 165 9.62 -1.07 8.86
C LEU A 165 10.83 -0.16 8.62
N SER A 166 11.78 -0.60 7.82
CA SER A 166 12.75 0.31 7.18
C SER A 166 12.01 1.18 6.17
N ILE A 167 11.60 2.38 6.60
CA ILE A 167 10.86 3.33 5.75
C ILE A 167 11.83 3.88 4.70
N CYS A 168 11.82 3.33 3.51
CA CYS A 168 12.61 3.82 2.38
C CYS A 168 11.99 4.97 1.59
N CYS A 169 10.70 5.28 1.75
CA CYS A 169 10.07 6.31 0.93
C CYS A 169 8.86 6.98 1.57
N LEU A 170 9.00 8.25 1.90
CA LEU A 170 7.87 9.18 2.02
C LEU A 170 7.44 9.55 0.60
N THR A 171 6.36 8.98 0.09
CA THR A 171 5.88 9.38 -1.22
C THR A 171 5.13 10.70 -1.16
N GLU A 172 5.43 11.52 -2.14
CA GLU A 172 4.85 12.79 -2.51
C GLU A 172 3.36 12.90 -2.21
N MET A 173 3.02 13.70 -1.19
CA MET A 173 1.63 14.04 -0.91
C MET A 173 1.19 15.37 -1.54
N PHE A 174 2.15 16.16 -2.09
CA PHE A 174 1.85 17.48 -2.64
C PHE A 174 2.74 17.80 -3.85
N ARG A 175 2.19 17.64 -5.03
CA ARG A 175 2.47 18.47 -6.20
C ARG A 175 1.20 18.96 -6.82
#